data_ea26944290ad6a357ad33e114038a389
#
_entry.id   ea26944290ad6a357ad33e114038a389
#
_cell.length_a   1.000
_cell.length_b   1.000
_cell.length_c   1.000
_cell.angle_alpha   90.00
_cell.angle_beta   90.00
_cell.angle_gamma   90.00
#
_symmetry.space_group_name_H-M   'P 1'
#
loop_
_entity.id
_entity.type
_entity.pdbx_description
1 polymer ?
#
loop_
_entity_poly.entity_id
_entity_poly.type
_entity_poly.pdbx_seq_one_letter_code
_entity_poly.pdbx_strand_id
1 'polypeptide(L)'
;MQKKLFSFLLCVSLITSGCLEGPPPDMDGDGIQDAEDLDIDGDGWSNSEEMNCTTDPNDADVIPTDTDGDSQCDLNDLDDDGDSWSDAEEAMCGTDPVDSESVPDDLDADME
;
A
#
# COMPACT_ATOMS: atom_id res chain seq x y z
N MET A 1 -19.96 55.18 2.01
CA MET A 1 -20.08 54.38 0.84
C MET A 1 -18.86 53.63 0.50
N GLN A 2 -17.74 54.23 0.62
CA GLN A 2 -16.55 53.56 0.13
C GLN A 2 -16.19 52.36 0.88
N LYS A 3 -16.67 52.27 2.07
CA LYS A 3 -16.25 51.15 2.87
C LYS A 3 -16.62 49.83 2.29
N LYS A 4 -17.76 49.78 1.68
CA LYS A 4 -18.13 48.53 1.15
C LYS A 4 -17.20 48.08 0.07
N LEU A 5 -16.64 48.99 -0.62
CA LEU A 5 -15.72 48.60 -1.65
C LEU A 5 -14.52 47.89 -1.11
N PHE A 6 -14.09 48.30 0.02
CA PHE A 6 -12.93 47.69 0.57
C PHE A 6 -13.16 46.26 0.97
N SER A 7 -14.31 45.97 1.50
CA SER A 7 -14.56 44.60 1.87
C SER A 7 -14.53 43.72 0.66
N PHE A 8 -14.97 44.24 -0.46
CA PHE A 8 -14.81 43.47 -1.65
C PHE A 8 -13.40 43.16 -1.97
N LEU A 9 -12.53 44.07 -1.86
CA LEU A 9 -11.15 43.88 -2.18
C LEU A 9 -10.52 42.82 -1.32
N LEU A 10 -10.90 42.74 -0.09
CA LEU A 10 -10.39 41.70 0.78
C LEU A 10 -10.77 40.33 0.30
N CYS A 11 -12.00 40.17 -0.09
CA CYS A 11 -12.44 38.90 -0.59
C CYS A 11 -11.66 38.49 -1.83
N VAL A 12 -11.40 39.42 -2.68
CA VAL A 12 -10.67 39.16 -3.90
C VAL A 12 -9.27 38.69 -3.59
N SER A 13 -8.60 39.29 -2.64
CA SER A 13 -7.26 38.85 -2.33
C SER A 13 -7.23 37.45 -1.76
N LEU A 14 -8.23 37.06 -1.03
CA LEU A 14 -8.28 35.70 -0.53
C LEU A 14 -8.45 34.71 -1.67
N ILE A 15 -9.24 35.02 -2.65
CA ILE A 15 -9.40 34.17 -3.79
C ILE A 15 -8.11 34.04 -4.55
N THR A 16 -7.39 35.10 -4.73
CA THR A 16 -6.14 35.06 -5.48
C THR A 16 -5.09 34.20 -4.79
N SER A 17 -5.13 34.11 -3.49
CA SER A 17 -4.15 33.28 -2.81
C SER A 17 -4.28 31.80 -3.20
N GLY A 18 -5.48 31.33 -3.46
CA GLY A 18 -5.67 29.98 -3.95
C GLY A 18 -5.10 29.78 -5.34
N CYS A 19 -5.05 30.82 -6.13
CA CYS A 19 -4.50 30.72 -7.48
C CYS A 19 -2.98 30.64 -7.51
N LEU A 20 -2.32 30.94 -6.41
CA LEU A 20 -0.88 30.88 -6.34
C LEU A 20 -0.36 29.51 -6.01
N GLU A 21 -1.21 28.65 -5.52
CA GLU A 21 -0.84 27.27 -5.28
C GLU A 21 -0.89 26.54 -6.60
N GLY A 22 0.03 25.62 -6.81
CA GLY A 22 0.04 24.77 -7.98
C GLY A 22 -1.12 23.77 -7.96
N PRO A 23 -1.25 22.94 -8.97
CA PRO A 23 -2.21 21.84 -8.92
C PRO A 23 -1.87 20.96 -7.71
N PRO A 24 -2.86 20.27 -7.14
CA PRO A 24 -2.59 19.35 -6.05
C PRO A 24 -1.63 18.26 -6.52
N PRO A 25 -0.88 17.67 -5.61
CA PRO A 25 0.05 16.61 -5.96
C PRO A 25 -0.71 15.38 -6.48
N ASP A 26 -0.11 14.71 -7.42
CA ASP A 26 -0.58 13.51 -8.10
C ASP A 26 0.72 12.79 -8.49
N MET A 27 1.19 11.91 -7.60
CA MET A 27 2.55 11.39 -7.66
C MET A 27 2.77 10.44 -8.82
N ASP A 28 1.82 9.54 -9.05
CA ASP A 28 1.93 8.55 -10.12
C ASP A 28 1.40 9.06 -11.48
N GLY A 29 0.65 10.17 -11.47
CA GLY A 29 0.15 10.80 -12.68
C GLY A 29 -1.10 10.16 -13.27
N ASP A 30 -1.87 9.44 -12.48
CA ASP A 30 -3.06 8.74 -12.95
C ASP A 30 -4.30 9.64 -13.04
N GLY A 31 -4.23 10.86 -12.50
CA GLY A 31 -5.32 11.84 -12.49
C GLY A 31 -6.09 11.89 -11.19
N ILE A 32 -5.73 11.11 -10.19
CA ILE A 32 -6.26 11.18 -8.83
C ILE A 32 -5.23 11.92 -7.97
N GLN A 33 -5.69 12.75 -7.06
CA GLN A 33 -4.78 13.50 -6.19
C GLN A 33 -4.33 12.62 -5.04
N ASP A 34 -3.08 12.74 -4.63
CA ASP A 34 -2.52 11.94 -3.52
C ASP A 34 -3.43 11.88 -2.28
N ALA A 35 -4.18 12.96 -2.02
CA ALA A 35 -5.07 13.04 -0.86
C ALA A 35 -6.31 12.16 -0.97
N GLU A 36 -6.66 11.74 -2.17
CA GLU A 36 -7.85 10.93 -2.47
C GLU A 36 -7.45 9.60 -3.11
N ASP A 37 -6.18 9.41 -3.34
CA ASP A 37 -5.64 8.24 -4.00
C ASP A 37 -5.47 7.08 -3.00
N LEU A 38 -5.79 5.89 -3.46
CA LEU A 38 -5.65 4.67 -2.68
C LEU A 38 -4.33 3.95 -2.96
N ASP A 39 -3.60 4.38 -3.99
CA ASP A 39 -2.32 3.83 -4.44
C ASP A 39 -1.48 5.00 -4.96
N ILE A 40 -0.95 5.80 -4.05
CA ILE A 40 -0.33 7.11 -4.34
C ILE A 40 0.85 7.02 -5.29
N ASP A 41 1.64 5.97 -5.21
CA ASP A 41 2.83 5.81 -6.04
C ASP A 41 2.61 4.94 -7.27
N GLY A 42 1.42 4.32 -7.38
CA GLY A 42 1.02 3.60 -8.58
C GLY A 42 1.74 2.26 -8.78
N ASP A 43 2.19 1.63 -7.73
CA ASP A 43 2.94 0.37 -7.82
C ASP A 43 2.04 -0.87 -7.84
N GLY A 44 0.75 -0.69 -7.56
CA GLY A 44 -0.24 -1.77 -7.56
C GLY A 44 -0.63 -2.26 -6.18
N TRP A 45 0.02 -1.78 -5.13
CA TRP A 45 -0.37 -2.00 -3.74
C TRP A 45 -1.10 -0.78 -3.21
N SER A 46 -2.12 -0.96 -2.41
CA SER A 46 -2.79 0.20 -1.84
C SER A 46 -1.98 0.77 -0.68
N ASN A 47 -2.10 2.08 -0.45
CA ASN A 47 -1.45 2.76 0.67
C ASN A 47 -1.66 2.05 2.01
N SER A 48 -2.85 1.45 2.21
CA SER A 48 -3.17 0.76 3.44
C SER A 48 -2.51 -0.61 3.56
N GLU A 49 -2.37 -1.31 2.45
CA GLU A 49 -1.65 -2.59 2.41
C GLU A 49 -0.17 -2.37 2.67
N GLU A 50 0.41 -1.38 2.02
CA GLU A 50 1.81 -1.03 2.24
C GLU A 50 2.11 -0.66 3.68
N MET A 51 1.27 0.19 4.29
CA MET A 51 1.42 0.53 5.71
C MET A 51 1.33 -0.69 6.61
N ASN A 52 0.46 -1.64 6.29
CA ASN A 52 0.35 -2.89 7.05
C ASN A 52 1.56 -3.79 6.84
N CYS A 53 2.15 -3.72 5.66
CA CYS A 53 3.33 -4.51 5.28
C CYS A 53 4.65 -3.80 5.59
N THR A 54 4.58 -2.61 6.18
CA THR A 54 5.73 -1.78 6.58
C THR A 54 6.59 -1.27 5.42
N THR A 55 5.96 -1.06 4.28
CA THR A 55 6.56 -0.37 3.13
C THR A 55 6.08 1.09 3.06
N ASP A 56 6.59 1.87 2.12
CA ASP A 56 6.32 3.31 2.01
C ASP A 56 5.35 3.58 0.86
N PRO A 57 4.10 4.03 1.14
CA PRO A 57 3.09 4.29 0.10
C PRO A 57 3.44 5.42 -0.88
N ASN A 58 4.60 5.99 -0.76
CA ASN A 58 5.06 7.06 -1.64
C ASN A 58 6.33 6.68 -2.41
N ASP A 59 6.69 5.42 -2.40
CA ASP A 59 7.93 4.96 -3.04
C ASP A 59 7.68 3.67 -3.81
N ALA A 60 7.30 3.80 -5.06
CA ALA A 60 7.00 2.68 -5.97
C ALA A 60 8.15 1.67 -6.18
N ASP A 61 9.34 1.98 -5.69
CA ASP A 61 10.46 1.05 -5.71
C ASP A 61 10.51 0.15 -4.47
N VAL A 62 9.65 0.40 -3.48
CA VAL A 62 9.64 -0.30 -2.19
C VAL A 62 8.31 -1.04 -2.01
N ILE A 63 8.14 -2.09 -2.78
CA ILE A 63 6.91 -2.91 -2.76
C ILE A 63 6.94 -3.95 -1.63
N PRO A 64 5.78 -4.30 -1.07
CA PRO A 64 5.69 -5.41 -0.12
C PRO A 64 6.19 -6.73 -0.70
N THR A 65 6.83 -7.54 0.13
CA THR A 65 7.18 -8.91 -0.27
C THR A 65 5.92 -9.77 -0.26
N ASP A 66 5.68 -10.47 -1.33
CA ASP A 66 4.52 -11.35 -1.54
C ASP A 66 5.04 -12.57 -2.30
N THR A 67 5.40 -13.60 -1.57
CA THR A 67 6.14 -14.75 -2.11
C THR A 67 5.29 -15.60 -3.03
N ASP A 68 4.04 -15.83 -2.69
CA ASP A 68 3.14 -16.66 -3.51
C ASP A 68 2.30 -15.87 -4.51
N GLY A 69 2.28 -14.53 -4.43
CA GLY A 69 1.58 -13.68 -5.40
C GLY A 69 0.07 -13.60 -5.21
N ASP A 70 -0.43 -13.82 -4.01
CA ASP A 70 -1.87 -13.78 -3.74
C ASP A 70 -2.38 -12.38 -3.37
N SER A 71 -1.51 -11.37 -3.34
CA SER A 71 -1.78 -9.98 -2.94
C SER A 71 -1.91 -9.80 -1.43
N GLN A 72 -1.34 -10.69 -0.67
CA GLN A 72 -1.16 -10.55 0.76
C GLN A 72 0.34 -10.62 1.02
N CYS A 73 0.89 -9.68 1.73
CA CYS A 73 2.34 -9.69 1.95
C CYS A 73 2.72 -10.71 3.03
N ASP A 74 3.90 -11.27 2.89
CA ASP A 74 4.45 -12.30 3.78
C ASP A 74 4.35 -11.92 5.27
N LEU A 75 4.39 -10.62 5.59
CA LEU A 75 4.29 -10.17 6.98
C LEU A 75 2.90 -10.44 7.59
N ASN A 76 1.88 -10.52 6.79
CA ASN A 76 0.48 -10.69 7.19
C ASN A 76 -0.14 -11.97 6.65
N ASP A 77 0.60 -12.71 5.86
CA ASP A 77 0.18 -14.00 5.36
C ASP A 77 0.39 -15.09 6.42
N LEU A 78 -0.26 -16.18 6.29
CA LEU A 78 -0.12 -17.35 7.15
C LEU A 78 0.46 -18.54 6.41
N ASP A 79 0.63 -18.41 5.10
CA ASP A 79 1.12 -19.44 4.18
C ASP A 79 1.88 -18.71 3.07
N ASP A 80 3.07 -18.22 3.40
CA ASP A 80 3.84 -17.27 2.57
C ASP A 80 4.14 -17.79 1.16
N ASP A 81 4.27 -19.08 0.99
CA ASP A 81 4.60 -19.67 -0.31
C ASP A 81 3.41 -20.37 -1.00
N GLY A 82 2.25 -20.41 -0.35
CA GLY A 82 1.01 -20.91 -0.94
C GLY A 82 0.98 -22.41 -1.19
N ASP A 83 1.75 -23.19 -0.42
CA ASP A 83 1.83 -24.64 -0.61
C ASP A 83 0.80 -25.43 0.19
N SER A 84 -0.02 -24.75 0.99
CA SER A 84 -1.07 -25.28 1.88
C SER A 84 -0.59 -25.70 3.27
N TRP A 85 0.68 -25.51 3.58
CA TRP A 85 1.18 -25.58 4.93
C TRP A 85 1.33 -24.15 5.46
N SER A 86 1.01 -23.94 6.70
CA SER A 86 1.20 -22.59 7.27
C SER A 86 2.64 -22.41 7.73
N ASP A 87 3.10 -21.16 7.71
CA ASP A 87 4.44 -20.80 8.20
C ASP A 87 4.72 -21.36 9.58
N ALA A 88 3.69 -21.36 10.44
CA ALA A 88 3.82 -21.86 11.80
C ALA A 88 4.04 -23.39 11.84
N GLU A 89 3.37 -24.11 10.95
CA GLU A 89 3.54 -25.56 10.84
C GLU A 89 4.89 -25.90 10.27
N GLU A 90 5.31 -25.20 9.24
CA GLU A 90 6.61 -25.36 8.64
C GLU A 90 7.74 -25.05 9.60
N ALA A 91 7.63 -23.94 10.32
CA ALA A 91 8.60 -23.58 11.35
C ALA A 91 8.71 -24.64 12.44
N MET A 92 7.61 -25.32 12.79
CA MET A 92 7.62 -26.42 13.76
C MET A 92 8.25 -27.68 13.19
N CYS A 93 8.10 -27.91 11.91
CA CYS A 93 8.64 -29.10 11.22
C CYS A 93 10.07 -28.88 10.72
N GLY A 94 10.55 -27.63 10.72
CA GLY A 94 11.90 -27.28 10.28
C GLY A 94 12.02 -27.14 8.78
N THR A 95 10.92 -26.86 8.10
CA THR A 95 10.90 -26.53 6.68
C THR A 95 10.92 -25.00 6.47
N ASP A 96 10.96 -24.53 5.25
CA ASP A 96 11.15 -23.11 4.90
C ASP A 96 9.81 -22.50 4.45
N PRO A 97 9.23 -21.56 5.21
CA PRO A 97 7.90 -20.97 4.90
C PRO A 97 7.82 -20.18 3.60
N VAL A 98 8.92 -19.94 2.93
CA VAL A 98 8.93 -19.18 1.67
C VAL A 98 9.40 -20.04 0.48
N ASP A 99 9.46 -21.35 0.66
CA ASP A 99 9.90 -22.29 -0.38
C ASP A 99 8.88 -23.42 -0.54
N SER A 100 7.96 -23.28 -1.44
CA SER A 100 6.87 -24.21 -1.70
C SER A 100 7.33 -25.64 -2.08
N GLU A 101 8.61 -25.86 -2.26
CA GLU A 101 9.18 -27.19 -2.45
C GLU A 101 9.68 -27.80 -1.13
N SER A 102 9.75 -26.99 -0.08
CA SER A 102 10.28 -27.38 1.24
C SER A 102 9.16 -27.74 2.21
N VAL A 103 8.37 -28.73 1.87
CA VAL A 103 7.18 -29.11 2.65
C VAL A 103 7.51 -30.06 3.78
N PRO A 104 6.75 -30.03 4.89
CA PRO A 104 6.87 -31.00 5.95
C PRO A 104 6.59 -32.42 5.47
N ASP A 105 7.28 -33.39 6.05
CA ASP A 105 7.05 -34.81 5.73
C ASP A 105 5.68 -35.26 6.29
N ASP A 106 4.75 -35.49 5.40
CA ASP A 106 3.44 -36.05 5.73
C ASP A 106 3.55 -37.58 5.80
N LEU A 107 3.85 -38.06 7.01
CA LEU A 107 4.16 -39.46 7.21
C LEU A 107 2.95 -40.39 7.05
N ASP A 108 1.74 -39.89 7.17
CA ASP A 108 0.53 -40.69 7.00
C ASP A 108 -0.18 -40.46 5.68
N ALA A 109 0.26 -39.43 4.91
CA ALA A 109 -0.24 -39.08 3.58
C ALA A 109 -1.74 -38.78 3.55
N ASP A 110 -2.29 -38.26 4.63
CA ASP A 110 -3.70 -37.84 4.69
C ASP A 110 -3.89 -36.32 4.60
N MET A 111 -2.80 -35.57 4.55
CA MET A 111 -2.80 -34.10 4.36
C MET A 111 -3.55 -33.34 5.45
N GLU A 112 -3.44 -33.74 6.70
CA GLU A 112 -4.01 -33.02 7.85
C GLU A 112 -3.00 -32.14 8.55
#